data_531dbef3a4f03d51ff7a98977fe04bb7
#
_entry.id   531dbef3a4f03d51ff7a98977fe04bb7
#
_cell.length_a   1.000
_cell.length_b   1.000
_cell.length_c   1.000
_cell.angle_alpha   90.00
_cell.angle_beta   90.00
_cell.angle_gamma   90.00
#
_symmetry.space_group_name_H-M   'P 1'
#
loop_
_entity.id
_entity.type
_entity.pdbx_description
1 polymer ?
#
loop_
_entity_poly.entity_id
_entity_poly.type
_entity_poly.pdbx_seq_one_letter_code
_entity_poly.pdbx_strand_id
1 'polypeptide(L)'
;MKKSRAIFVLASFAVATFVSSAAQESKGTAPKAANPPSPAHEVKASREYSGMYSFLQEGEFVQITVEEEGRVTGFVSRYGNGESDKGTFLDQYFRIGKIDGNKLTFTTETVHGVWFEFRGTVERGAGKNPGDEAYYVLKGTLTESATDADKKVTTHPSEVEFKMFPAEASPARN
;
A
#
# COMPACT_ATOMS: atom_id res chain seq x y z
N MET A 1 39.46 -30.08 -17.25
CA MET A 1 39.75 -31.39 -16.62
C MET A 1 39.56 -31.30 -15.13
N LYS A 2 38.81 -32.18 -14.53
CA LYS A 2 38.44 -32.61 -13.15
C LYS A 2 36.94 -32.40 -12.91
N LYS A 3 36.08 -33.39 -13.22
CA LYS A 3 35.66 -34.66 -12.54
C LYS A 3 34.83 -34.35 -11.28
N SER A 4 33.54 -34.43 -11.46
CA SER A 4 32.51 -35.38 -10.94
C SER A 4 32.75 -35.91 -9.53
N ARG A 5 31.73 -35.75 -8.66
CA ARG A 5 31.32 -36.79 -7.69
C ARG A 5 29.86 -36.61 -7.28
N ALA A 6 29.04 -37.52 -7.79
CA ALA A 6 27.74 -37.83 -7.27
C ALA A 6 27.88 -38.66 -5.99
N ILE A 7 27.02 -38.39 -4.99
CA ILE A 7 26.82 -39.30 -3.87
C ILE A 7 25.34 -39.60 -3.80
N PHE A 8 25.00 -40.84 -4.16
CA PHE A 8 23.76 -41.54 -3.85
C PHE A 8 23.81 -42.00 -2.40
N VAL A 9 22.77 -41.77 -1.63
CA VAL A 9 22.52 -42.56 -0.41
C VAL A 9 21.07 -43.04 -0.44
N LEU A 10 21.01 -44.34 -0.31
CA LEU A 10 19.84 -45.25 -0.40
C LEU A 10 19.03 -45.25 0.89
N ALA A 11 17.75 -45.37 0.71
CA ALA A 11 16.70 -46.09 1.43
C ALA A 11 16.92 -46.60 2.86
N SER A 12 15.90 -46.36 3.70
CA SER A 12 15.44 -47.37 4.66
C SER A 12 13.96 -47.18 4.96
N PHE A 13 13.19 -48.18 4.53
CA PHE A 13 11.81 -48.46 4.96
C PHE A 13 11.81 -48.94 6.41
N ALA A 14 10.98 -48.37 7.23
CA ALA A 14 10.58 -48.99 8.49
C ALA A 14 9.05 -49.00 8.59
N VAL A 15 8.52 -50.16 8.50
CA VAL A 15 7.12 -50.53 8.80
C VAL A 15 7.01 -50.71 10.32
N ALA A 16 6.08 -50.04 10.95
CA ALA A 16 5.68 -50.34 12.34
C ALA A 16 4.16 -50.23 12.48
N THR A 17 3.64 -51.29 12.84
CA THR A 17 2.38 -51.88 13.23
C THR A 17 1.40 -50.97 13.99
N PHE A 18 0.12 -51.19 13.64
CA PHE A 18 -1.13 -50.81 14.32
C PHE A 18 -1.13 -51.17 15.81
N VAL A 19 -1.56 -50.19 16.63
CA VAL A 19 -2.25 -50.46 17.88
C VAL A 19 -3.53 -49.65 17.91
N SER A 20 -4.63 -50.36 17.88
CA SER A 20 -5.99 -49.87 18.11
C SER A 20 -6.16 -49.56 19.59
N SER A 21 -6.59 -48.37 19.95
CA SER A 21 -7.14 -48.17 21.31
C SER A 21 -8.36 -47.24 21.22
N ALA A 22 -9.38 -47.74 21.90
CA ALA A 22 -10.75 -47.27 21.82
C ALA A 22 -11.00 -45.93 22.57
N ALA A 23 -11.91 -45.17 22.05
CA ALA A 23 -12.91 -44.29 22.66
C ALA A 23 -12.56 -43.51 23.93
N GLN A 24 -12.49 -42.20 23.80
CA GLN A 24 -13.06 -41.30 24.82
C GLN A 24 -13.68 -40.07 24.12
N GLU A 25 -14.99 -40.05 24.17
CA GLU A 25 -15.86 -38.92 23.78
C GLU A 25 -15.61 -37.78 24.77
N SER A 26 -14.84 -36.77 24.38
CA SER A 26 -14.81 -35.48 25.06
C SER A 26 -15.50 -34.47 24.17
N LYS A 27 -16.64 -34.01 24.62
CA LYS A 27 -17.45 -32.91 24.09
C LYS A 27 -16.65 -31.61 24.20
N GLY A 28 -15.70 -31.40 23.30
CA GLY A 28 -14.95 -30.15 23.15
C GLY A 28 -15.71 -29.24 22.22
N THR A 29 -16.25 -28.16 22.76
CA THR A 29 -16.81 -27.05 22.00
C THR A 29 -15.75 -26.55 21.03
N ALA A 30 -15.93 -26.81 19.71
CA ALA A 30 -15.06 -26.30 18.67
C ALA A 30 -15.06 -24.76 18.73
N PRO A 31 -13.90 -24.10 18.62
CA PRO A 31 -13.86 -22.65 18.45
C PRO A 31 -14.58 -22.34 17.13
N LYS A 32 -15.62 -21.50 17.22
CA LYS A 32 -16.35 -20.97 16.07
C LYS A 32 -15.31 -20.27 15.18
N ALA A 33 -14.95 -20.91 14.08
CA ALA A 33 -14.11 -20.31 13.06
C ALA A 33 -14.74 -18.97 12.67
N ALA A 34 -14.04 -17.89 12.92
CA ALA A 34 -14.45 -16.59 12.43
C ALA A 34 -14.52 -16.69 10.90
N ASN A 35 -15.70 -16.46 10.34
CA ASN A 35 -15.85 -16.37 8.89
C ASN A 35 -14.89 -15.29 8.37
N PRO A 36 -14.14 -15.54 7.29
CA PRO A 36 -13.36 -14.49 6.66
C PRO A 36 -14.29 -13.32 6.30
N PRO A 37 -13.84 -12.06 6.45
CA PRO A 37 -14.66 -10.90 6.12
C PRO A 37 -15.16 -11.00 4.69
N SER A 38 -16.45 -10.72 4.49
CA SER A 38 -17.08 -10.76 3.18
C SER A 38 -16.44 -9.69 2.28
N PRO A 39 -16.13 -9.97 1.01
CA PRO A 39 -15.48 -9.01 0.10
C PRO A 39 -16.19 -7.66 0.03
N ALA A 40 -17.51 -7.62 0.21
CA ALA A 40 -18.28 -6.37 0.27
C ALA A 40 -17.94 -5.48 1.49
N HIS A 41 -17.50 -6.07 2.60
CA HIS A 41 -17.11 -5.33 3.81
C HIS A 41 -15.70 -4.72 3.65
N GLU A 42 -14.83 -5.43 2.97
CA GLU A 42 -13.45 -4.99 2.67
C GLU A 42 -13.43 -3.80 1.70
N VAL A 43 -14.25 -3.84 0.65
CA VAL A 43 -14.40 -2.74 -0.33
C VAL A 43 -14.96 -1.47 0.32
N LYS A 44 -15.92 -1.60 1.27
CA LYS A 44 -16.46 -0.43 1.97
C LYS A 44 -15.43 0.22 2.89
N ALA A 45 -14.65 -0.57 3.64
CA ALA A 45 -13.58 -0.08 4.50
C ALA A 45 -12.49 0.64 3.69
N SER A 46 -12.15 0.13 2.50
CA SER A 46 -11.13 0.74 1.65
C SER A 46 -11.53 2.12 1.10
N ARG A 47 -12.82 2.38 0.86
CA ARG A 47 -13.30 3.70 0.37
C ARG A 47 -13.10 4.83 1.37
N GLU A 48 -13.05 4.52 2.67
CA GLU A 48 -12.78 5.50 3.73
C GLU A 48 -11.36 6.07 3.66
N TYR A 49 -10.46 5.43 2.92
CA TYR A 49 -9.10 5.89 2.70
C TYR A 49 -8.98 6.95 1.60
N SER A 50 -10.10 7.24 0.88
CA SER A 50 -10.11 8.33 -0.09
C SER A 50 -9.96 9.68 0.60
N GLY A 51 -9.11 10.55 0.06
CA GLY A 51 -8.87 11.86 0.63
C GLY A 51 -7.58 12.49 0.12
N MET A 52 -7.29 13.67 0.65
CA MET A 52 -6.02 14.35 0.44
C MET A 52 -5.07 14.04 1.60
N TYR A 53 -3.83 13.81 1.26
CA TYR A 53 -2.74 13.56 2.21
C TYR A 53 -1.59 14.51 1.94
N SER A 54 -0.86 14.92 2.97
CA SER A 54 0.40 15.65 2.79
C SER A 54 1.36 14.89 1.88
N PHE A 55 2.30 15.61 1.27
CA PHE A 55 3.33 15.00 0.44
C PHE A 55 4.72 15.39 0.98
N LEU A 56 5.73 15.54 0.12
CA LEU A 56 7.12 15.70 0.56
C LEU A 56 7.40 17.06 1.22
N GLN A 57 6.78 18.13 0.72
CA GLN A 57 7.00 19.49 1.21
C GLN A 57 5.68 20.13 1.64
N GLU A 58 5.77 21.17 2.47
CA GLU A 58 4.61 21.97 2.85
C GLU A 58 3.92 22.54 1.61
N GLY A 59 2.60 22.38 1.55
CA GLY A 59 1.78 22.78 0.39
C GLY A 59 1.65 21.73 -0.68
N GLU A 60 2.53 20.72 -0.74
CA GLU A 60 2.37 19.58 -1.63
C GLU A 60 1.40 18.55 -1.05
N PHE A 61 0.69 17.85 -1.93
CA PHE A 61 -0.26 16.84 -1.50
C PHE A 61 -0.42 15.71 -2.51
N VAL A 62 -0.96 14.60 -2.04
CA VAL A 62 -1.44 13.50 -2.87
C VAL A 62 -2.94 13.33 -2.65
N GLN A 63 -3.72 13.37 -3.72
CA GLN A 63 -5.14 13.06 -3.73
C GLN A 63 -5.34 11.59 -4.09
N ILE A 64 -6.10 10.86 -3.28
CA ILE A 64 -6.40 9.45 -3.47
C ILE A 64 -7.92 9.27 -3.54
N THR A 65 -8.38 8.52 -4.53
CA THR A 65 -9.76 8.05 -4.65
C THR A 65 -9.75 6.54 -4.79
N VAL A 66 -10.31 5.85 -3.82
CA VAL A 66 -10.49 4.39 -3.86
C VAL A 66 -11.81 4.07 -4.54
N GLU A 67 -11.73 3.37 -5.65
CA GLU A 67 -12.86 2.95 -6.46
C GLU A 67 -13.25 1.49 -6.19
N GLU A 68 -14.12 0.96 -6.98
CA GLU A 68 -14.54 -0.44 -6.91
C GLU A 68 -13.38 -1.38 -7.26
N GLU A 69 -13.44 -2.60 -6.73
CA GLU A 69 -12.43 -3.67 -6.95
C GLU A 69 -11.01 -3.28 -6.50
N GLY A 70 -10.88 -2.28 -5.62
CA GLY A 70 -9.59 -1.84 -5.11
C GLY A 70 -8.74 -1.05 -6.12
N ARG A 71 -9.35 -0.55 -7.20
CA ARG A 71 -8.70 0.40 -8.08
C ARG A 71 -8.50 1.74 -7.35
N VAL A 72 -7.36 2.36 -7.54
CA VAL A 72 -7.06 3.67 -6.96
C VAL A 72 -6.73 4.64 -8.08
N THR A 73 -7.41 5.78 -8.08
CA THR A 73 -7.11 6.92 -8.94
C THR A 73 -6.72 8.13 -8.09
N GLY A 74 -6.10 9.11 -8.70
CA GLY A 74 -5.66 10.31 -8.04
C GLY A 74 -4.47 10.96 -8.72
N PHE A 75 -3.82 11.85 -7.98
CA PHE A 75 -2.64 12.58 -8.47
C PHE A 75 -1.79 13.07 -7.31
N VAL A 76 -0.53 13.33 -7.59
CA VAL A 76 0.40 14.08 -6.75
C VAL A 76 0.46 15.50 -7.27
N SER A 77 0.27 16.50 -6.40
CA SER A 77 0.50 17.91 -6.69
C SER A 77 1.76 18.35 -5.94
N ARG A 78 2.78 18.72 -6.68
CA ARG A 78 4.09 19.09 -6.15
C ARG A 78 4.66 20.33 -6.81
N TYR A 79 5.61 20.97 -6.16
CA TYR A 79 6.37 22.04 -6.80
C TYR A 79 7.34 21.50 -7.85
N GLY A 80 7.45 22.22 -8.96
CA GLY A 80 8.51 22.00 -9.93
C GLY A 80 9.88 22.34 -9.33
N ASN A 81 10.87 21.52 -9.64
CA ASN A 81 12.26 21.67 -9.19
C ASN A 81 13.24 22.02 -10.31
N GLY A 82 12.77 22.05 -11.57
CA GLY A 82 13.54 22.50 -12.74
C GLY A 82 13.59 24.04 -12.84
N GLU A 83 14.53 24.56 -13.61
CA GLU A 83 14.63 26.02 -13.83
C GLU A 83 13.38 26.61 -14.51
N SER A 84 12.71 25.83 -15.37
CA SER A 84 11.55 26.26 -16.13
C SER A 84 10.24 26.21 -15.36
N ASP A 85 10.17 25.46 -14.25
CA ASP A 85 8.95 25.16 -13.52
C ASP A 85 9.06 25.42 -12.02
N LYS A 86 10.16 26.04 -11.58
CA LYS A 86 10.43 26.36 -10.19
C LYS A 86 9.30 27.18 -9.55
N GLY A 87 8.69 26.62 -8.51
CA GLY A 87 7.59 27.25 -7.78
C GLY A 87 6.22 27.12 -8.47
N THR A 88 6.13 26.43 -9.61
CA THR A 88 4.86 26.09 -10.24
C THR A 88 4.37 24.75 -9.72
N PHE A 89 3.06 24.64 -9.45
CA PHE A 89 2.47 23.33 -9.14
C PHE A 89 2.37 22.45 -10.40
N LEU A 90 2.80 21.22 -10.25
CA LEU A 90 2.75 20.19 -11.28
C LEU A 90 1.90 19.02 -10.77
N ASP A 91 0.80 18.76 -11.47
CA ASP A 91 -0.07 17.62 -11.17
C ASP A 91 0.39 16.39 -11.96
N GLN A 92 0.65 15.30 -11.25
CA GLN A 92 1.06 14.02 -11.80
C GLN A 92 0.02 12.96 -11.50
N TYR A 93 -0.84 12.64 -12.47
CA TYR A 93 -1.92 11.67 -12.33
C TYR A 93 -1.37 10.26 -12.14
N PHE A 94 -2.14 9.41 -11.44
CA PHE A 94 -1.80 8.01 -11.31
C PHE A 94 -2.02 7.29 -12.65
N ARG A 95 -0.96 6.70 -13.15
CA ARG A 95 -1.02 5.77 -14.26
C ARG A 95 -1.57 4.42 -13.83
N ILE A 96 -1.17 3.97 -12.64
CA ILE A 96 -1.62 2.74 -12.00
C ILE A 96 -1.77 3.02 -10.50
N GLY A 97 -2.90 2.60 -9.92
CA GLY A 97 -3.12 2.63 -8.49
C GLY A 97 -3.97 1.44 -8.06
N LYS A 98 -3.60 0.81 -6.96
CA LYS A 98 -4.31 -0.34 -6.40
C LYS A 98 -4.23 -0.33 -4.88
N ILE A 99 -5.32 -0.78 -4.25
CA ILE A 99 -5.37 -1.10 -2.82
C ILE A 99 -5.89 -2.53 -2.63
N ASP A 100 -5.30 -3.26 -1.69
CA ASP A 100 -5.70 -4.60 -1.29
C ASP A 100 -5.71 -4.65 0.24
N GLY A 101 -6.91 -4.69 0.83
CA GLY A 101 -7.09 -4.39 2.24
C GLY A 101 -6.60 -2.98 2.57
N ASN A 102 -5.51 -2.86 3.30
CA ASN A 102 -4.85 -1.58 3.60
C ASN A 102 -3.52 -1.37 2.84
N LYS A 103 -3.13 -2.30 1.98
CA LYS A 103 -1.89 -2.19 1.19
C LYS A 103 -2.13 -1.37 -0.05
N LEU A 104 -1.53 -0.19 -0.11
CA LEU A 104 -1.66 0.78 -1.19
C LEU A 104 -0.41 0.80 -2.05
N THR A 105 -0.61 0.80 -3.36
CA THR A 105 0.45 1.05 -4.34
C THR A 105 -0.06 2.02 -5.39
N PHE A 106 0.80 2.93 -5.84
CA PHE A 106 0.53 3.73 -7.03
C PHE A 106 1.81 4.07 -7.78
N THR A 107 1.67 4.36 -9.06
CA THR A 107 2.72 4.90 -9.93
C THR A 107 2.14 6.08 -10.68
N THR A 108 2.82 7.22 -10.68
CA THR A 108 2.37 8.42 -11.42
C THR A 108 2.77 8.38 -12.88
N GLU A 109 2.15 9.24 -13.68
CA GLU A 109 2.68 9.63 -14.97
C GLU A 109 4.03 10.35 -14.80
N THR A 110 4.80 10.40 -15.87
CA THR A 110 6.07 11.15 -15.90
C THR A 110 5.78 12.60 -16.31
N VAL A 111 6.15 13.55 -15.47
CA VAL A 111 6.06 14.99 -15.75
C VAL A 111 7.46 15.59 -15.62
N HIS A 112 7.94 16.27 -16.65
CA HIS A 112 9.28 16.85 -16.74
C HIS A 112 10.40 15.85 -16.39
N GLY A 113 10.24 14.60 -16.83
CA GLY A 113 11.20 13.52 -16.61
C GLY A 113 11.14 12.87 -15.22
N VAL A 114 10.25 13.32 -14.33
CA VAL A 114 10.12 12.80 -12.96
C VAL A 114 8.83 12.00 -12.81
N TRP A 115 8.89 10.88 -12.09
CA TRP A 115 7.71 10.11 -11.65
C TRP A 115 7.94 9.50 -10.27
N PHE A 116 6.84 9.11 -9.64
CA PHE A 116 6.83 8.51 -8.31
C PHE A 116 6.20 7.13 -8.31
N GLU A 117 6.75 6.26 -7.49
CA GLU A 117 6.16 4.97 -7.12
C GLU A 117 6.02 4.91 -5.60
N PHE A 118 4.82 4.62 -5.11
CA PHE A 118 4.56 4.41 -3.68
C PHE A 118 4.17 2.95 -3.44
N ARG A 119 4.72 2.39 -2.36
CA ARG A 119 4.35 1.07 -1.83
C ARG A 119 4.28 1.16 -0.32
N GLY A 120 3.10 0.94 0.24
CA GLY A 120 2.94 1.07 1.68
C GLY A 120 1.57 0.60 2.15
N THR A 121 1.21 1.07 3.33
CA THR A 121 -0.05 0.77 4.00
C THR A 121 -0.80 2.04 4.37
N VAL A 122 -2.11 1.93 4.42
CA VAL A 122 -2.96 2.93 5.08
C VAL A 122 -3.17 2.47 6.51
N GLU A 123 -2.84 3.33 7.47
CA GLU A 123 -2.92 3.05 8.90
C GLU A 123 -3.74 4.12 9.61
N ARG A 124 -4.20 3.78 10.82
CA ARG A 124 -4.78 4.76 11.74
C ARG A 124 -3.67 5.66 12.27
N GLY A 125 -3.87 6.96 12.13
CA GLY A 125 -2.97 7.98 12.66
C GLY A 125 -3.43 8.52 14.02
N ALA A 126 -3.04 9.77 14.32
CA ALA A 126 -3.32 10.42 15.60
C ALA A 126 -4.75 11.01 15.70
N GLY A 127 -5.43 11.24 14.59
CA GLY A 127 -6.81 11.72 14.55
C GLY A 127 -7.76 10.77 15.27
N LYS A 128 -8.65 11.33 16.09
CA LYS A 128 -9.59 10.54 16.93
C LYS A 128 -10.86 10.21 16.18
N ASN A 129 -11.38 11.15 15.39
CA ASN A 129 -12.64 11.03 14.68
C ASN A 129 -12.41 11.07 13.17
N PRO A 130 -13.30 10.45 12.37
CA PRO A 130 -13.29 10.65 10.92
C PRO A 130 -13.36 12.15 10.59
N GLY A 131 -12.42 12.64 9.77
CA GLY A 131 -12.32 14.05 9.42
C GLY A 131 -11.32 14.85 10.25
N ASP A 132 -10.76 14.29 11.33
CA ASP A 132 -9.63 14.92 12.02
C ASP A 132 -8.37 14.82 11.13
N GLU A 133 -7.46 15.78 11.30
CA GLU A 133 -6.11 15.69 10.72
C GLU A 133 -5.44 14.39 11.14
N ALA A 134 -4.74 13.76 10.20
CA ALA A 134 -4.07 12.48 10.40
C ALA A 134 -4.98 11.36 10.95
N TYR A 135 -6.28 11.35 10.61
CA TYR A 135 -7.16 10.23 10.92
C TYR A 135 -6.66 8.94 10.25
N TYR A 136 -6.24 9.04 9.01
CA TYR A 136 -5.44 8.04 8.33
C TYR A 136 -4.08 8.61 7.96
N VAL A 137 -3.09 7.73 7.87
CA VAL A 137 -1.74 8.03 7.39
C VAL A 137 -1.31 6.98 6.37
N LEU A 138 -0.57 7.39 5.36
CA LEU A 138 0.10 6.48 4.42
C LEU A 138 1.53 6.31 4.90
N LYS A 139 1.93 5.08 5.20
CA LYS A 139 3.29 4.73 5.59
C LYS A 139 3.90 3.76 4.60
N GLY A 140 5.11 4.02 4.17
CA GLY A 140 5.80 3.12 3.25
C GLY A 140 6.96 3.77 2.56
N THR A 141 7.38 3.15 1.47
CA THR A 141 8.48 3.61 0.64
C THR A 141 7.93 4.39 -0.56
N LEU A 142 8.39 5.62 -0.72
CA LEU A 142 8.23 6.42 -1.93
C LEU A 142 9.53 6.35 -2.73
N THR A 143 9.46 5.97 -3.99
CA THR A 143 10.58 6.01 -4.91
C THR A 143 10.37 7.16 -5.91
N GLU A 144 11.19 8.18 -5.82
CA GLU A 144 11.30 9.21 -6.84
C GLU A 144 12.26 8.72 -7.92
N SER A 145 11.84 8.83 -9.19
CA SER A 145 12.68 8.51 -10.34
C SER A 145 12.74 9.71 -11.26
N ALA A 146 13.93 10.02 -11.75
CA ALA A 146 14.16 11.12 -12.67
C ALA A 146 15.00 10.67 -13.86
N THR A 147 14.64 11.16 -15.06
CA THR A 147 15.42 10.98 -16.29
C THR A 147 16.13 12.27 -16.62
N ASP A 148 17.44 12.19 -16.79
CA ASP A 148 18.27 13.33 -17.24
C ASP A 148 18.26 13.51 -18.77
N ALA A 149 18.97 14.54 -19.26
CA ALA A 149 19.08 14.85 -20.67
C ALA A 149 19.70 13.72 -21.52
N ASP A 150 20.54 12.89 -20.88
CA ASP A 150 21.19 11.74 -21.53
C ASP A 150 20.34 10.46 -21.46
N LYS A 151 19.05 10.59 -21.02
CA LYS A 151 18.10 9.49 -20.82
C LYS A 151 18.52 8.48 -19.75
N LYS A 152 19.43 8.86 -18.88
CA LYS A 152 19.80 8.05 -17.72
C LYS A 152 18.77 8.25 -16.63
N VAL A 153 18.29 7.13 -16.06
CA VAL A 153 17.34 7.14 -14.95
C VAL A 153 18.10 7.05 -13.64
N THR A 154 17.75 7.93 -12.71
CA THR A 154 18.20 7.90 -11.32
C THR A 154 16.99 7.68 -10.42
N THR A 155 17.12 6.84 -9.38
CA THR A 155 16.03 6.51 -8.46
C THR A 155 16.46 6.76 -7.01
N HIS A 156 15.55 7.36 -6.23
CA HIS A 156 15.78 7.69 -4.82
C HIS A 156 14.60 7.16 -3.98
N PRO A 157 14.74 5.97 -3.37
CA PRO A 157 13.75 5.47 -2.42
C PRO A 157 13.89 6.19 -1.07
N SER A 158 12.78 6.51 -0.44
CA SER A 158 12.71 7.09 0.90
C SER A 158 11.51 6.53 1.67
N GLU A 159 11.68 6.33 2.99
CA GLU A 159 10.56 6.03 3.87
C GLU A 159 9.79 7.30 4.16
N VAL A 160 8.46 7.22 4.02
CA VAL A 160 7.56 8.37 4.14
C VAL A 160 6.36 8.07 5.02
N GLU A 161 5.84 9.14 5.65
CA GLU A 161 4.55 9.15 6.31
C GLU A 161 3.76 10.37 5.81
N PHE A 162 2.68 10.13 5.08
CA PHE A 162 1.78 11.17 4.59
C PHE A 162 0.51 11.20 5.43
N LYS A 163 0.16 12.35 5.96
CA LYS A 163 -0.98 12.54 6.87
C LYS A 163 -2.19 13.00 6.09
N MET A 164 -3.34 12.38 6.35
CA MET A 164 -4.60 12.83 5.80
C MET A 164 -4.89 14.26 6.30
N PHE A 165 -5.28 15.15 5.40
CA PHE A 165 -5.77 16.46 5.76
C PHE A 165 -7.15 16.37 6.44
N PRO A 166 -7.49 17.31 7.32
CA PRO A 166 -8.81 17.36 7.92
C PRO A 166 -9.88 17.54 6.84
N ALA A 167 -11.01 16.88 7.00
CA ALA A 167 -12.17 17.18 6.19
C ALA A 167 -12.61 18.62 6.48
N GLU A 168 -12.81 19.45 5.45
CA GLU A 168 -13.41 20.77 5.64
C GLU A 168 -14.74 20.58 6.35
N ALA A 169 -14.91 21.29 7.46
CA ALA A 169 -16.19 21.32 8.15
C ALA A 169 -17.23 21.86 7.17
N SER A 170 -18.09 20.98 6.64
CA SER A 170 -19.22 21.42 5.83
C SER A 170 -19.98 22.48 6.63
N PRO A 171 -20.21 23.68 6.08
CA PRO A 171 -21.00 24.67 6.77
C PRO A 171 -22.34 24.05 7.14
N ALA A 172 -22.68 24.11 8.42
CA ALA A 172 -23.96 23.60 8.90
C ALA A 172 -25.06 24.17 8.01
N ARG A 173 -25.83 23.31 7.35
CA ARG A 173 -27.03 23.73 6.63
C ARG A 173 -28.03 24.20 7.69
N ASN A 174 -28.15 25.52 7.84
CA ASN A 174 -29.26 26.13 8.56
C ASN A 174 -30.55 25.97 7.78
#